data_6a24af3a71eef39814b64da7a334a52b
#
_entry.id   6a24af3a71eef39814b64da7a334a52b
#
_cell.length_a   1.000
_cell.length_b   1.000
_cell.length_c   1.000
_cell.angle_alpha   90.00
_cell.angle_beta   90.00
_cell.angle_gamma   90.00
#
_symmetry.space_group_name_H-M   'P 1'
#
loop_
_entity.id
_entity.type
_entity.pdbx_description
1 polymer ?
#
loop_
_entity_poly.entity_id
_entity_poly.type
_entity_poly.pdbx_seq_one_letter_code
_entity_poly.pdbx_strand_id
1 'polypeptide(L)'
;MQDGFIKVAAGTPEIRVADCAYNAQACLSLLHQAAAEGVKVLCLPELCLTGYTCGDLFLQDTLLQGAEDALRSLLEGSKDLDLLAVVGVPVRYNQKLFNCATVFCRGTLLGLVPKIHLPNYTEFYEGRWFTSGRELRGTDFCIPFAGQESVEFSAGLLFRCVNEPLLTIGVEICEDLWVADPPSTRLAQGGATLVLNPSASDETVCKDAYRRTLLEAVLSRFMRKNVCRARLNEVSRQ
;
A
#
# COMPACT_ATOMS: atom_id res chain seq x y z
N MET A 1 5.50 21.11 -6.62
CA MET A 1 4.23 21.19 -7.38
C MET A 1 4.39 22.20 -8.49
N GLN A 2 4.00 21.87 -9.71
CA GLN A 2 3.94 22.84 -10.79
C GLN A 2 2.46 23.19 -10.99
N ASP A 3 2.12 24.47 -10.89
CA ASP A 3 0.74 24.97 -11.03
C ASP A 3 -0.31 24.34 -10.08
N GLY A 4 0.10 23.88 -8.89
CA GLY A 4 -0.80 23.22 -7.94
C GLY A 4 -1.07 21.74 -8.20
N PHE A 5 -0.39 21.13 -9.18
CA PHE A 5 -0.56 19.72 -9.53
C PHE A 5 0.66 18.88 -9.17
N ILE A 6 0.42 17.63 -8.77
CA ILE A 6 1.45 16.59 -8.64
C ILE A 6 1.12 15.44 -9.57
N LYS A 7 2.13 14.80 -10.12
CA LYS A 7 1.98 13.59 -10.93
C LYS A 7 1.97 12.39 -9.99
N VAL A 8 0.92 11.60 -10.02
CA VAL A 8 0.77 10.34 -9.29
C VAL A 8 0.62 9.19 -10.28
N ALA A 9 1.04 7.99 -9.88
CA ALA A 9 0.90 6.79 -10.71
C ALA A 9 0.52 5.57 -9.88
N ALA A 10 -0.19 4.64 -10.51
CA ALA A 10 -0.29 3.25 -10.10
C ALA A 10 0.55 2.41 -11.07
N GLY A 11 1.35 1.51 -10.53
CA GLY A 11 2.19 0.60 -11.29
C GLY A 11 1.81 -0.85 -11.04
N THR A 12 1.85 -1.67 -12.08
CA THR A 12 1.58 -3.10 -11.97
C THR A 12 2.80 -3.87 -12.51
N PRO A 13 3.72 -4.31 -11.61
CA PRO A 13 4.86 -5.12 -12.02
C PRO A 13 4.42 -6.53 -12.43
N GLU A 14 5.21 -7.17 -13.28
CA GLU A 14 5.09 -8.61 -13.47
C GLU A 14 5.59 -9.31 -12.21
N ILE A 15 4.73 -10.14 -11.60
CA ILE A 15 5.00 -10.80 -10.32
C ILE A 15 5.19 -12.30 -10.51
N ARG A 16 6.15 -12.87 -9.77
CA ARG A 16 6.32 -14.31 -9.58
C ARG A 16 6.00 -14.69 -8.15
N VAL A 17 5.08 -15.63 -7.99
CA VAL A 17 4.65 -16.09 -6.65
C VAL A 17 5.85 -16.61 -5.86
N ALA A 18 6.05 -16.10 -4.65
CA ALA A 18 7.13 -16.43 -3.71
C ALA A 18 8.56 -16.09 -4.18
N ASP A 19 8.75 -15.48 -5.34
CA ASP A 19 10.08 -15.02 -5.82
C ASP A 19 10.29 -13.54 -5.44
N CYS A 20 10.55 -13.31 -4.15
CA CYS A 20 10.68 -11.96 -3.60
C CYS A 20 11.81 -11.16 -4.26
N ALA A 21 12.91 -11.81 -4.63
CA ALA A 21 14.05 -11.14 -5.27
C ALA A 21 13.68 -10.64 -6.67
N TYR A 22 13.03 -11.47 -7.49
CA TYR A 22 12.52 -11.07 -8.80
C TYR A 22 11.50 -9.93 -8.68
N ASN A 23 10.55 -10.07 -7.75
CA ASN A 23 9.50 -9.08 -7.54
C ASN A 23 10.07 -7.73 -7.12
N ALA A 24 11.11 -7.71 -6.26
CA ALA A 24 11.80 -6.49 -5.89
C ALA A 24 12.44 -5.80 -7.10
N GLN A 25 13.09 -6.55 -7.99
CA GLN A 25 13.70 -5.99 -9.20
C GLN A 25 12.64 -5.41 -10.15
N ALA A 26 11.52 -6.10 -10.34
CA ALA A 26 10.41 -5.61 -11.14
C ALA A 26 9.81 -4.30 -10.55
N CYS A 27 9.60 -4.27 -9.24
CA CYS A 27 9.17 -3.07 -8.52
C CYS A 27 10.17 -1.92 -8.66
N LEU A 28 11.46 -2.19 -8.47
CA LEU A 28 12.53 -1.19 -8.58
C LEU A 28 12.59 -0.57 -10.00
N SER A 29 12.42 -1.39 -11.02
CA SER A 29 12.35 -0.91 -12.41
C SER A 29 11.22 0.08 -12.60
N LEU A 30 10.03 -0.19 -12.04
CA LEU A 30 8.90 0.74 -12.08
C LEU A 30 9.14 2.02 -11.27
N LEU A 31 9.84 1.93 -10.12
CA LEU A 31 10.23 3.12 -9.35
C LEU A 31 11.12 4.05 -10.19
N HIS A 32 12.14 3.50 -10.85
CA HIS A 32 13.03 4.27 -11.72
C HIS A 32 12.28 4.88 -12.92
N GLN A 33 11.42 4.11 -13.58
CA GLN A 33 10.59 4.60 -14.67
C GLN A 33 9.68 5.74 -14.20
N ALA A 34 8.97 5.56 -13.10
CA ALA A 34 8.08 6.57 -12.54
C ALA A 34 8.84 7.87 -12.18
N ALA A 35 10.01 7.73 -11.56
CA ALA A 35 10.85 8.87 -11.22
C ALA A 35 11.33 9.62 -12.48
N ALA A 36 11.76 8.90 -13.52
CA ALA A 36 12.18 9.49 -14.81
C ALA A 36 11.03 10.24 -15.50
N GLU A 37 9.79 9.80 -15.32
CA GLU A 37 8.58 10.46 -15.80
C GLU A 37 8.10 11.61 -14.91
N GLY A 38 8.78 11.91 -13.80
CA GLY A 38 8.43 12.98 -12.87
C GLY A 38 7.26 12.66 -11.94
N VAL A 39 6.95 11.38 -11.76
CA VAL A 39 5.96 10.91 -10.75
C VAL A 39 6.48 11.22 -9.36
N LYS A 40 5.61 11.71 -8.47
CA LYS A 40 5.94 12.03 -7.07
C LYS A 40 5.35 11.04 -6.07
N VAL A 41 4.31 10.32 -6.46
CA VAL A 41 3.70 9.26 -5.64
C VAL A 41 3.41 8.07 -6.54
N LEU A 42 3.97 6.90 -6.20
CA LEU A 42 3.73 5.64 -6.89
C LEU A 42 3.09 4.64 -5.94
N CYS A 43 1.95 4.07 -6.34
CA CYS A 43 1.30 2.96 -5.64
C CYS A 43 1.51 1.67 -6.42
N LEU A 44 2.07 0.65 -5.78
CA LEU A 44 2.21 -0.71 -6.29
C LEU A 44 1.19 -1.63 -5.62
N PRO A 45 0.91 -2.84 -6.16
CA PRO A 45 -0.15 -3.71 -5.68
C PRO A 45 0.08 -4.25 -4.25
N GLU A 46 -1.02 -4.69 -3.64
CA GLU A 46 -1.05 -5.45 -2.40
C GLU A 46 -0.17 -6.70 -2.51
N LEU A 47 0.66 -6.97 -1.47
CA LEU A 47 1.56 -8.13 -1.37
C LEU A 47 2.46 -8.35 -2.61
N CYS A 48 2.76 -7.31 -3.37
CA CYS A 48 3.51 -7.44 -4.62
C CYS A 48 4.94 -7.95 -4.44
N LEU A 49 5.55 -7.87 -3.25
CA LEU A 49 6.88 -8.44 -3.01
C LEU A 49 6.86 -9.97 -2.89
N THR A 50 5.74 -10.56 -2.48
CA THR A 50 5.61 -12.02 -2.38
C THR A 50 4.74 -12.61 -3.49
N GLY A 51 3.83 -11.84 -4.03
CA GLY A 51 2.64 -12.29 -4.71
C GLY A 51 1.51 -12.56 -3.71
N TYR A 52 0.27 -12.28 -4.11
CA TYR A 52 -0.92 -12.46 -3.27
C TYR A 52 -1.26 -13.94 -3.04
N THR A 53 -1.02 -14.79 -4.04
CA THR A 53 -1.47 -16.20 -4.05
C THR A 53 -0.47 -17.19 -3.45
N CYS A 54 0.40 -16.75 -2.51
CA CYS A 54 1.38 -17.61 -1.84
C CYS A 54 0.76 -18.71 -0.96
N GLY A 55 -0.50 -18.59 -0.55
CA GLY A 55 -1.17 -19.60 0.26
C GLY A 55 -0.43 -19.86 1.58
N ASP A 56 -0.28 -21.12 1.95
CA ASP A 56 0.39 -21.53 3.21
C ASP A 56 1.89 -21.20 3.25
N LEU A 57 2.50 -20.76 2.14
CA LEU A 57 3.87 -20.24 2.16
C LEU A 57 4.00 -18.99 3.06
N PHE A 58 2.92 -18.24 3.27
CA PHE A 58 2.92 -17.13 4.23
C PHE A 58 3.27 -17.55 5.67
N LEU A 59 3.16 -18.83 6.01
CA LEU A 59 3.54 -19.36 7.31
C LEU A 59 5.05 -19.72 7.39
N GLN A 60 5.77 -19.62 6.28
CA GLN A 60 7.18 -20.00 6.17
C GLN A 60 8.09 -18.80 6.48
N ASP A 61 9.03 -18.99 7.39
CA ASP A 61 10.03 -17.96 7.74
C ASP A 61 10.86 -17.54 6.52
N THR A 62 11.17 -18.48 5.62
CA THR A 62 11.92 -18.21 4.39
C THR A 62 11.24 -17.17 3.50
N LEU A 63 9.91 -17.27 3.32
CA LEU A 63 9.16 -16.29 2.53
C LEU A 63 9.16 -14.92 3.20
N LEU A 64 8.92 -14.88 4.51
CA LEU A 64 8.85 -13.62 5.24
C LEU A 64 10.19 -12.90 5.31
N GLN A 65 11.27 -13.65 5.52
CA GLN A 65 12.63 -13.11 5.46
C GLN A 65 12.97 -12.62 4.06
N GLY A 66 12.62 -13.41 3.03
CA GLY A 66 12.82 -13.01 1.63
C GLY A 66 12.05 -11.72 1.27
N ALA A 67 10.83 -11.55 1.79
CA ALA A 67 10.05 -10.33 1.58
C ALA A 67 10.66 -9.10 2.27
N GLU A 68 11.21 -9.28 3.47
CA GLU A 68 11.90 -8.19 4.18
C GLU A 68 13.22 -7.82 3.49
N ASP A 69 13.99 -8.79 3.01
CA ASP A 69 15.24 -8.56 2.26
C ASP A 69 14.95 -7.88 0.91
N ALA A 70 13.85 -8.26 0.25
CA ALA A 70 13.37 -7.62 -0.97
C ALA A 70 13.02 -6.15 -0.72
N LEU A 71 12.36 -5.84 0.37
CA LEU A 71 12.08 -4.45 0.76
C LEU A 71 13.37 -3.68 1.04
N ARG A 72 14.35 -4.27 1.76
CA ARG A 72 15.66 -3.62 1.97
C ARG A 72 16.34 -3.27 0.65
N SER A 73 16.26 -4.16 -0.34
CA SER A 73 16.81 -3.90 -1.67
C SER A 73 16.10 -2.75 -2.37
N LEU A 74 14.78 -2.63 -2.23
CA LEU A 74 14.02 -1.50 -2.76
C LEU A 74 14.39 -0.19 -2.07
N LEU A 75 14.51 -0.18 -0.74
CA LEU A 75 14.93 1.00 0.01
C LEU A 75 16.31 1.47 -0.45
N GLU A 76 17.27 0.55 -0.58
CA GLU A 76 18.62 0.87 -1.06
C GLU A 76 18.59 1.43 -2.48
N GLY A 77 17.90 0.75 -3.41
CA GLY A 77 17.85 1.15 -4.83
C GLY A 77 17.03 2.41 -5.11
N SER A 78 16.25 2.90 -4.12
CA SER A 78 15.40 4.10 -4.25
C SER A 78 15.95 5.34 -3.54
N LYS A 79 17.16 5.30 -2.95
CA LYS A 79 17.73 6.40 -2.17
C LYS A 79 17.79 7.73 -2.90
N ASP A 80 18.11 7.69 -4.19
CA ASP A 80 18.27 8.88 -5.02
C ASP A 80 16.99 9.28 -5.74
N LEU A 81 15.89 8.54 -5.54
CA LEU A 81 14.62 8.81 -6.22
C LEU A 81 13.76 9.81 -5.39
N ASP A 82 13.41 10.93 -6.00
CA ASP A 82 12.53 11.94 -5.38
C ASP A 82 11.05 11.57 -5.59
N LEU A 83 10.66 10.45 -4.97
CA LEU A 83 9.31 9.90 -5.10
C LEU A 83 8.94 9.16 -3.81
N LEU A 84 7.69 9.28 -3.38
CA LEU A 84 7.12 8.42 -2.35
C LEU A 84 6.53 7.18 -3.02
N ALA A 85 6.88 6.00 -2.49
CA ALA A 85 6.36 4.74 -2.98
C ALA A 85 5.56 3.97 -1.92
N VAL A 86 4.54 3.25 -2.37
CA VAL A 86 3.77 2.31 -1.57
C VAL A 86 3.88 0.92 -2.18
N VAL A 87 4.28 -0.07 -1.37
CA VAL A 87 4.56 -1.45 -1.78
C VAL A 87 3.96 -2.42 -0.77
N GLY A 88 3.28 -3.46 -1.24
CA GLY A 88 2.66 -4.47 -0.38
C GLY A 88 3.65 -5.54 0.10
N VAL A 89 3.64 -5.83 1.42
CA VAL A 89 4.52 -6.82 2.05
C VAL A 89 3.84 -7.48 3.26
N PRO A 90 4.07 -8.79 3.52
CA PRO A 90 3.66 -9.41 4.78
C PRO A 90 4.61 -8.99 5.90
N VAL A 91 4.08 -8.65 7.08
CA VAL A 91 4.84 -8.25 8.26
C VAL A 91 4.49 -9.13 9.44
N ARG A 92 5.48 -9.81 10.03
CA ARG A 92 5.28 -10.58 11.26
C ARG A 92 5.60 -9.72 12.48
N TYR A 93 4.66 -9.69 13.42
CA TYR A 93 4.84 -9.04 14.70
C TYR A 93 4.08 -9.78 15.81
N ASN A 94 4.74 -10.03 16.95
CA ASN A 94 4.17 -10.74 18.12
C ASN A 94 3.46 -12.04 17.74
N GLN A 95 4.11 -12.91 16.93
CA GLN A 95 3.61 -14.19 16.43
C GLN A 95 2.35 -14.07 15.53
N LYS A 96 1.96 -12.87 15.15
CA LYS A 96 0.88 -12.58 14.21
C LYS A 96 1.45 -12.09 12.89
N LEU A 97 0.77 -12.42 11.80
CA LEU A 97 1.13 -11.96 10.46
C LEU A 97 0.12 -10.92 10.00
N PHE A 98 0.62 -9.82 9.43
CA PHE A 98 -0.19 -8.73 8.90
C PHE A 98 0.09 -8.53 7.42
N ASN A 99 -0.97 -8.33 6.65
CA ASN A 99 -0.89 -7.85 5.28
C ASN A 99 -0.70 -6.33 5.34
N CYS A 100 0.44 -5.81 4.90
CA CYS A 100 0.81 -4.41 5.08
C CYS A 100 1.15 -3.73 3.76
N ALA A 101 0.83 -2.45 3.71
CA ALA A 101 1.43 -1.51 2.78
C ALA A 101 2.59 -0.79 3.47
N THR A 102 3.76 -0.82 2.87
CA THR A 102 4.94 -0.06 3.29
C THR A 102 4.97 1.25 2.54
N VAL A 103 5.19 2.34 3.26
CA VAL A 103 5.33 3.68 2.68
C VAL A 103 6.76 4.14 2.89
N PHE A 104 7.46 4.46 1.82
CA PHE A 104 8.85 4.91 1.89
C PHE A 104 9.16 6.02 0.89
N CYS A 105 10.22 6.76 1.18
CA CYS A 105 10.72 7.83 0.33
C CYS A 105 12.23 7.93 0.47
N ARG A 106 12.94 8.03 -0.66
CA ARG A 106 14.42 8.19 -0.68
C ARG A 106 15.16 7.18 0.19
N GLY A 107 14.78 5.90 0.10
CA GLY A 107 15.39 4.82 0.87
C GLY A 107 15.02 4.76 2.35
N THR A 108 14.16 5.66 2.83
CA THR A 108 13.69 5.67 4.22
C THR A 108 12.26 5.14 4.30
N LEU A 109 12.06 4.10 5.09
CA LEU A 109 10.75 3.56 5.41
C LEU A 109 10.05 4.50 6.41
N LEU A 110 8.93 5.07 6.00
CA LEU A 110 8.18 6.06 6.77
C LEU A 110 7.11 5.43 7.67
N GLY A 111 6.59 4.25 7.28
CA GLY A 111 5.59 3.56 8.07
C GLY A 111 5.07 2.29 7.41
N LEU A 112 4.41 1.47 8.24
CA LEU A 112 3.75 0.23 7.90
C LEU A 112 2.25 0.40 8.17
N VAL A 113 1.42 0.23 7.14
CA VAL A 113 -0.03 0.33 7.24
C VAL A 113 -0.64 -1.06 7.12
N PRO A 114 -1.16 -1.68 8.20
CA PRO A 114 -1.78 -3.00 8.13
C PRO A 114 -3.21 -2.92 7.60
N LYS A 115 -3.59 -3.92 6.83
CA LYS A 115 -4.97 -4.11 6.36
C LYS A 115 -5.92 -4.31 7.53
N ILE A 116 -7.04 -3.60 7.51
CA ILE A 116 -8.06 -3.65 8.56
C ILE A 116 -9.08 -4.74 8.29
N HIS A 117 -9.61 -4.78 7.06
CA HIS A 117 -10.67 -5.70 6.69
C HIS A 117 -10.09 -6.83 5.83
N LEU A 118 -10.13 -8.04 6.37
CA LEU A 118 -9.64 -9.25 5.70
C LEU A 118 -10.83 -9.91 5.00
N PRO A 119 -10.82 -10.04 3.66
CA PRO A 119 -11.86 -10.79 2.96
C PRO A 119 -11.77 -12.27 3.34
N ASN A 120 -12.91 -12.86 3.61
CA ASN A 120 -13.01 -14.27 4.01
C ASN A 120 -14.31 -14.88 3.44
N TYR A 121 -14.48 -14.72 2.14
CA TYR A 121 -15.64 -15.17 1.37
C TYR A 121 -15.19 -15.57 -0.04
N THR A 122 -15.94 -16.44 -0.69
CA THR A 122 -15.67 -16.99 -2.03
C THR A 122 -14.24 -17.51 -2.17
N GLU A 123 -13.42 -16.96 -3.03
CA GLU A 123 -12.00 -17.28 -3.25
C GLU A 123 -11.06 -16.69 -2.19
N PHE A 124 -11.55 -15.76 -1.38
CA PHE A 124 -10.73 -15.08 -0.37
C PHE A 124 -10.87 -15.75 1.01
N TYR A 125 -9.76 -16.09 1.63
CA TYR A 125 -9.67 -16.59 3.01
C TYR A 125 -8.41 -16.07 3.71
N GLU A 126 -8.23 -14.75 3.67
CA GLU A 126 -7.08 -14.09 4.29
C GLU A 126 -6.98 -14.34 5.80
N GLY A 127 -8.10 -14.54 6.48
CA GLY A 127 -8.14 -14.88 7.90
C GLY A 127 -7.41 -16.18 8.28
N ARG A 128 -7.05 -17.02 7.28
CA ARG A 128 -6.20 -18.19 7.51
C ARG A 128 -4.75 -17.81 7.85
N TRP A 129 -4.24 -16.73 7.27
CA TRP A 129 -2.84 -16.35 7.41
C TRP A 129 -2.67 -15.04 8.15
N PHE A 130 -3.53 -14.06 7.89
CA PHE A 130 -3.35 -12.70 8.35
C PHE A 130 -4.25 -12.34 9.53
N THR A 131 -3.74 -11.46 10.35
CA THR A 131 -4.45 -10.82 11.46
C THR A 131 -4.87 -9.41 11.03
N SER A 132 -6.09 -9.01 11.40
CA SER A 132 -6.57 -7.65 11.14
C SER A 132 -5.73 -6.60 11.88
N GLY A 133 -5.42 -5.50 11.23
CA GLY A 133 -4.77 -4.34 11.83
C GLY A 133 -5.54 -3.73 13.02
N ARG A 134 -6.84 -4.07 13.18
CA ARG A 134 -7.64 -3.69 14.37
C ARG A 134 -7.10 -4.28 15.67
N GLU A 135 -6.32 -5.36 15.58
CA GLU A 135 -5.74 -6.00 16.76
C GLU A 135 -4.49 -5.27 17.27
N LEU A 136 -3.93 -4.35 16.49
CA LEU A 136 -2.88 -3.44 16.96
C LEU A 136 -3.54 -2.37 17.83
N ARG A 137 -3.48 -2.60 19.14
CA ARG A 137 -4.05 -1.66 20.13
C ARG A 137 -2.96 -0.76 20.69
N GLY A 138 -3.16 0.53 20.63
CA GLY A 138 -2.24 1.56 21.09
C GLY A 138 -2.04 2.64 20.04
N THR A 139 -1.64 3.82 20.45
CA THR A 139 -1.55 4.99 19.57
C THR A 139 -0.18 5.17 18.93
N ASP A 140 0.88 4.61 19.51
CA ASP A 140 2.25 4.87 19.04
C ASP A 140 3.01 3.52 18.98
N PHE A 141 2.77 2.81 17.91
CA PHE A 141 3.32 1.48 17.74
C PHE A 141 4.48 1.54 16.75
N CYS A 142 5.69 1.36 17.25
CA CYS A 142 6.88 1.28 16.41
C CYS A 142 7.52 -0.09 16.54
N ILE A 143 8.00 -0.62 15.43
CA ILE A 143 8.70 -1.91 15.38
C ILE A 143 10.01 -1.77 14.59
N PRO A 144 11.03 -2.56 14.89
CA PRO A 144 12.18 -2.70 14.00
C PRO A 144 11.75 -3.45 12.75
N PHE A 145 12.05 -2.91 11.57
CA PHE A 145 11.74 -3.56 10.30
C PHE A 145 12.64 -3.09 9.17
N ALA A 146 13.01 -3.99 8.27
CA ALA A 146 13.80 -3.73 7.07
C ALA A 146 15.12 -2.95 7.33
N GLY A 147 15.76 -3.21 8.48
CA GLY A 147 17.01 -2.56 8.87
C GLY A 147 16.85 -1.21 9.57
N GLN A 148 15.64 -0.72 9.78
CA GLN A 148 15.37 0.45 10.61
C GLN A 148 14.94 0.02 12.03
N GLU A 149 15.46 0.70 13.06
CA GLU A 149 15.21 0.34 14.47
C GLU A 149 13.79 0.68 14.94
N SER A 150 13.19 1.71 14.34
CA SER A 150 11.87 2.20 14.74
C SER A 150 11.08 2.67 13.52
N VAL A 151 10.05 1.91 13.16
CA VAL A 151 9.13 2.19 12.05
C VAL A 151 7.71 2.23 12.61
N GLU A 152 6.98 3.31 12.34
CA GLU A 152 5.58 3.43 12.75
C GLU A 152 4.72 2.33 12.12
N PHE A 153 3.90 1.67 12.93
CA PHE A 153 3.05 0.57 12.52
C PHE A 153 1.60 0.79 12.95
N SER A 154 0.80 1.39 12.08
CA SER A 154 -0.61 1.70 12.38
C SER A 154 -1.42 1.89 11.09
N ALA A 155 -2.70 1.53 11.13
CA ALA A 155 -3.64 1.75 10.03
C ALA A 155 -4.09 3.22 9.88
N GLY A 156 -3.84 4.06 10.86
CA GLY A 156 -4.24 5.47 10.86
C GLY A 156 -3.16 6.45 10.42
N LEU A 157 -2.04 5.97 9.86
CA LEU A 157 -0.91 6.82 9.49
C LEU A 157 -1.28 7.82 8.39
N LEU A 158 -0.84 9.05 8.58
CA LEU A 158 -0.92 10.11 7.60
C LEU A 158 0.48 10.61 7.26
N PHE A 159 0.83 10.57 5.98
CA PHE A 159 2.14 10.98 5.47
C PHE A 159 2.03 12.37 4.86
N ARG A 160 2.55 13.36 5.58
CA ARG A 160 2.49 14.77 5.15
C ARG A 160 3.74 15.13 4.37
N CYS A 161 3.57 15.72 3.19
CA CYS A 161 4.68 16.26 2.42
C CYS A 161 5.12 17.60 3.03
N VAL A 162 6.39 17.69 3.44
CA VAL A 162 6.94 18.91 4.07
C VAL A 162 6.96 20.07 3.08
N ASN A 163 7.33 19.80 1.82
CA ASN A 163 7.48 20.83 0.78
C ASN A 163 6.16 21.19 0.10
N GLU A 164 5.09 20.41 0.35
CA GLU A 164 3.77 20.58 -0.26
C GLU A 164 2.70 20.43 0.84
N PRO A 165 2.40 21.48 1.60
CA PRO A 165 1.52 21.39 2.78
C PRO A 165 0.11 20.91 2.47
N LEU A 166 -0.34 21.02 1.22
CA LEU A 166 -1.64 20.53 0.77
C LEU A 166 -1.63 19.03 0.44
N LEU A 167 -0.46 18.38 0.39
CA LEU A 167 -0.34 16.95 0.13
C LEU A 167 -0.20 16.19 1.45
N THR A 168 -1.25 15.51 1.83
CA THR A 168 -1.27 14.53 2.91
C THR A 168 -1.81 13.22 2.38
N ILE A 169 -1.04 12.15 2.53
CA ILE A 169 -1.33 10.83 1.95
C ILE A 169 -1.81 9.91 3.05
N GLY A 170 -2.92 9.21 2.81
CA GLY A 170 -3.39 8.08 3.58
C GLY A 170 -3.34 6.81 2.75
N VAL A 171 -3.27 5.65 3.40
CA VAL A 171 -3.26 4.34 2.73
C VAL A 171 -4.28 3.43 3.38
N GLU A 172 -5.06 2.74 2.56
CA GLU A 172 -5.93 1.62 2.93
C GLU A 172 -5.70 0.48 1.93
N ILE A 173 -6.02 -0.76 2.26
CA ILE A 173 -5.63 -1.91 1.43
C ILE A 173 -6.85 -2.66 0.92
N CYS A 174 -7.02 -2.72 -0.40
CA CYS A 174 -7.96 -3.59 -1.12
C CYS A 174 -9.36 -3.61 -0.50
N GLU A 175 -9.70 -4.67 0.27
CA GLU A 175 -11.01 -4.87 0.91
C GLU A 175 -11.44 -3.71 1.82
N ASP A 176 -10.50 -2.95 2.34
CA ASP A 176 -10.78 -1.79 3.17
C ASP A 176 -11.69 -0.76 2.49
N LEU A 177 -11.63 -0.66 1.15
CA LEU A 177 -12.49 0.22 0.36
C LEU A 177 -13.95 -0.28 0.28
N TRP A 178 -14.16 -1.62 0.32
CA TRP A 178 -15.45 -2.24 -0.01
C TRP A 178 -16.44 -2.31 1.15
N VAL A 179 -16.01 -1.93 2.35
CA VAL A 179 -16.82 -1.97 3.57
C VAL A 179 -17.67 -0.71 3.76
N ALA A 180 -18.67 -0.79 4.62
CA ALA A 180 -19.59 0.33 4.88
C ALA A 180 -18.91 1.55 5.55
N ASP A 181 -17.87 1.31 6.37
CA ASP A 181 -17.04 2.34 7.03
C ASP A 181 -15.58 2.11 6.67
N PRO A 182 -15.12 2.54 5.49
CA PRO A 182 -13.75 2.34 5.04
C PRO A 182 -12.77 3.22 5.84
N PRO A 183 -11.52 2.76 6.05
CA PRO A 183 -10.48 3.55 6.70
C PRO A 183 -10.27 4.93 6.08
N SER A 184 -10.45 5.06 4.76
CA SER A 184 -10.38 6.34 4.04
C SER A 184 -11.29 7.42 4.61
N THR A 185 -12.42 7.06 5.24
CA THR A 185 -13.29 8.03 5.92
C THR A 185 -12.54 8.73 7.05
N ARG A 186 -11.84 7.98 7.89
CA ARG A 186 -11.05 8.52 9.02
C ARG A 186 -9.79 9.23 8.54
N LEU A 187 -9.13 8.67 7.53
CA LEU A 187 -7.95 9.28 6.92
C LEU A 187 -8.28 10.67 6.37
N ALA A 188 -9.41 10.81 5.68
CA ALA A 188 -9.87 12.11 5.17
C ALA A 188 -10.27 13.09 6.28
N GLN A 189 -10.93 12.61 7.35
CA GLN A 189 -11.20 13.42 8.53
C GLN A 189 -9.92 13.90 9.21
N GLY A 190 -8.87 13.07 9.21
CA GLY A 190 -7.53 13.40 9.68
C GLY A 190 -6.75 14.36 8.77
N GLY A 191 -7.26 14.65 7.57
CA GLY A 191 -6.68 15.60 6.63
C GLY A 191 -5.99 14.99 5.41
N ALA A 192 -6.17 13.69 5.14
CA ALA A 192 -5.69 13.11 3.88
C ALA A 192 -6.32 13.82 2.69
N THR A 193 -5.50 14.21 1.72
CA THR A 193 -5.90 14.81 0.45
C THR A 193 -5.70 13.86 -0.73
N LEU A 194 -4.93 12.79 -0.51
CA LEU A 194 -4.74 11.68 -1.43
C LEU A 194 -4.84 10.38 -0.63
N VAL A 195 -5.71 9.46 -1.06
CA VAL A 195 -5.79 8.11 -0.49
C VAL A 195 -5.34 7.12 -1.54
N LEU A 196 -4.43 6.22 -1.16
CA LEU A 196 -3.91 5.13 -1.98
C LEU A 196 -4.53 3.82 -1.51
N ASN A 197 -4.92 2.99 -2.48
CA ASN A 197 -5.48 1.67 -2.20
C ASN A 197 -4.73 0.61 -3.02
N PRO A 198 -3.58 0.08 -2.52
CA PRO A 198 -2.94 -1.08 -3.12
C PRO A 198 -3.88 -2.28 -3.06
N SER A 199 -4.09 -2.93 -4.19
CA SER A 199 -5.06 -4.03 -4.32
C SER A 199 -4.48 -5.22 -5.09
N ALA A 200 -4.94 -6.41 -4.73
CA ALA A 200 -4.81 -7.65 -5.49
C ALA A 200 -6.21 -8.27 -5.67
N SER A 201 -7.13 -7.47 -6.21
CA SER A 201 -8.53 -7.84 -6.38
C SER A 201 -8.74 -8.62 -7.68
N ASP A 202 -9.61 -9.64 -7.62
CA ASP A 202 -10.10 -10.32 -8.81
C ASP A 202 -10.85 -9.34 -9.75
N GLU A 203 -10.95 -9.69 -11.02
CA GLU A 203 -11.73 -8.95 -12.02
C GLU A 203 -12.89 -9.81 -12.50
N THR A 204 -14.09 -9.48 -12.04
CA THR A 204 -15.34 -10.14 -12.46
C THR A 204 -16.18 -9.22 -13.34
N VAL A 205 -17.14 -9.80 -14.07
CA VAL A 205 -18.05 -9.03 -14.95
C VAL A 205 -18.73 -7.91 -14.15
N CYS A 206 -18.64 -6.67 -14.66
CA CYS A 206 -19.20 -5.45 -14.08
C CYS A 206 -18.52 -4.94 -12.78
N LYS A 207 -17.47 -5.58 -12.28
CA LYS A 207 -16.82 -5.16 -11.04
C LYS A 207 -16.11 -3.80 -11.19
N ASP A 208 -15.54 -3.50 -12.34
CA ASP A 208 -14.92 -2.21 -12.63
C ASP A 208 -15.91 -1.05 -12.54
N ALA A 209 -17.12 -1.22 -13.08
CA ALA A 209 -18.18 -0.23 -13.03
C ALA A 209 -18.63 0.01 -11.57
N TYR A 210 -18.79 -1.06 -10.79
CA TYR A 210 -19.14 -0.97 -9.38
C TYR A 210 -18.02 -0.30 -8.57
N ARG A 211 -16.75 -0.63 -8.83
CA ARG A 211 -15.58 0.00 -8.20
C ARG A 211 -15.56 1.51 -8.45
N ARG A 212 -15.83 1.94 -9.68
CA ARG A 212 -15.93 3.38 -10.02
C ARG A 212 -17.02 4.08 -9.23
N THR A 213 -18.21 3.49 -9.17
CA THR A 213 -19.34 4.00 -8.38
C THR A 213 -18.98 4.11 -6.90
N LEU A 214 -18.30 3.10 -6.35
CA LEU A 214 -17.85 3.08 -4.97
C LEU A 214 -16.82 4.20 -4.70
N LEU A 215 -15.83 4.36 -5.58
CA LEU A 215 -14.85 5.44 -5.48
C LEU A 215 -15.51 6.82 -5.57
N GLU A 216 -16.46 7.02 -6.46
CA GLU A 216 -17.23 8.28 -6.57
C GLU A 216 -18.03 8.55 -5.29
N ALA A 217 -18.66 7.53 -4.71
CA ALA A 217 -19.41 7.65 -3.47
C ALA A 217 -18.48 7.99 -2.29
N VAL A 218 -17.30 7.38 -2.20
CA VAL A 218 -16.29 7.70 -1.19
C VAL A 218 -15.77 9.11 -1.40
N LEU A 219 -15.38 9.49 -2.62
CA LEU A 219 -14.89 10.84 -2.95
C LEU A 219 -15.92 11.93 -2.67
N SER A 220 -17.20 11.68 -2.91
CA SER A 220 -18.27 12.66 -2.63
C SER A 220 -18.38 13.01 -1.14
N ARG A 221 -18.03 12.09 -0.25
CA ARG A 221 -17.96 12.33 1.20
C ARG A 221 -16.79 13.25 1.58
N PHE A 222 -15.74 13.30 0.75
CA PHE A 222 -14.53 14.11 0.99
C PHE A 222 -14.60 15.50 0.35
N MET A 223 -15.49 15.73 -0.62
CA MET A 223 -15.53 16.94 -1.45
C MET A 223 -15.86 18.25 -0.71
N ARG A 224 -16.02 18.24 0.59
CA ARG A 224 -16.13 19.50 1.38
C ARG A 224 -14.78 20.21 1.61
N LYS A 225 -13.63 19.60 1.25
CA LYS A 225 -12.30 20.21 1.35
C LYS A 225 -11.42 19.65 0.20
N ASN A 226 -11.25 20.43 -0.86
CA ASN A 226 -10.26 20.30 -1.94
C ASN A 226 -9.56 18.93 -2.09
N VAL A 227 -10.23 17.93 -2.63
CA VAL A 227 -9.63 16.63 -2.92
C VAL A 227 -9.22 16.57 -4.38
N CYS A 228 -7.92 16.40 -4.62
CA CYS A 228 -7.38 16.11 -5.94
C CYS A 228 -7.87 14.74 -6.43
N ARG A 229 -8.48 14.68 -7.63
CA ARG A 229 -8.89 13.42 -8.27
C ARG A 229 -7.65 12.67 -8.75
N ALA A 230 -7.19 11.66 -8.02
CA ALA A 230 -6.31 10.65 -8.58
C ALA A 230 -7.18 9.56 -9.25
N ARG A 231 -7.11 9.46 -10.58
CA ARG A 231 -7.65 8.28 -11.28
C ARG A 231 -6.62 7.14 -11.11
N LEU A 232 -6.95 6.18 -10.29
CA LEU A 232 -6.26 4.90 -10.26
C LEU A 232 -6.77 4.08 -11.45
N ASN A 233 -5.97 3.93 -12.48
CA ASN A 233 -6.19 2.90 -13.49
C ASN A 233 -5.55 1.62 -12.95
N GLU A 234 -6.33 0.81 -12.29
CA GLU A 234 -5.94 -0.54 -11.96
C GLU A 234 -6.08 -1.44 -13.18
N VAL A 235 -5.02 -2.09 -13.54
CA VAL A 235 -5.03 -3.30 -14.34
C VAL A 235 -4.10 -4.28 -13.65
N SER A 236 -4.63 -5.06 -12.72
CA SER A 236 -3.98 -6.31 -12.34
C SER A 236 -4.39 -7.36 -13.37
N ARG A 237 -3.52 -7.70 -14.29
CA ARG A 237 -3.57 -8.95 -15.04
C ARG A 237 -2.60 -9.89 -14.36
N GLN A 238 -3.13 -10.91 -13.72
CA GLN A 238 -2.39 -12.12 -13.40
C GLN A 238 -2.29 -12.99 -14.62
#